data_aa8a287381a069c4e8ee8ff2b30a8651
#
_entry.id   aa8a287381a069c4e8ee8ff2b30a8651
#
_cell.length_a   1.000
_cell.length_b   1.000
_cell.length_c   1.000
_cell.angle_alpha   90.00
_cell.angle_beta   90.00
_cell.angle_gamma   90.00
#
_symmetry.space_group_name_H-M   'P 1'
#
loop_
_entity.id
_entity.type
_entity.pdbx_description
1 polymer ?
#
loop_
_entity_poly.entity_id
_entity_poly.type
_entity_poly.pdbx_seq_one_letter_code
_entity_poly.pdbx_strand_id
1 'polypeptide(L)'
;MLDQTTGPGYASPAEAVKAPKEKIVYTVCIYAGTGIEKPDYLATIDADDESPTYGQVIHRLPMPNIGDELHHSGWNACSSCHCDSSKERKYLILPGVRTSNFYIIDTKTDPKAPSLFKVVDGEEVKKKTNLSAQHTVHCMGKDIIVSMLGDADGGS
;
A
#
# COMPACT_ATOMS: atom_id res chain seq x y z
N MET A 1 30.28 9.48 -3.55
CA MET A 1 29.05 9.14 -4.28
C MET A 1 28.45 7.96 -3.55
N LEU A 2 27.32 8.13 -2.86
CA LEU A 2 26.60 7.00 -2.28
C LEU A 2 26.01 6.22 -3.45
N ASP A 3 26.33 4.95 -3.49
CA ASP A 3 25.85 4.02 -4.50
C ASP A 3 24.34 3.88 -4.35
N GLN A 4 23.57 4.45 -5.29
CA GLN A 4 22.10 4.38 -5.31
C GLN A 4 21.54 2.99 -5.64
N THR A 5 22.43 1.99 -5.73
CA THR A 5 22.08 0.60 -6.04
C THR A 5 21.80 -0.26 -4.80
N THR A 6 21.83 0.31 -3.60
CA THR A 6 21.77 -0.43 -2.35
C THR A 6 20.39 -0.46 -1.69
N GLY A 7 19.42 -1.08 -2.36
CA GLY A 7 18.08 -1.32 -1.82
C GLY A 7 17.11 -0.13 -1.94
N PRO A 8 15.85 -0.32 -1.57
CA PRO A 8 14.83 0.72 -1.61
C PRO A 8 14.97 1.70 -0.45
N GLY A 9 14.60 2.96 -0.69
CA GLY A 9 14.62 4.01 0.33
C GLY A 9 15.98 4.70 0.49
N TYR A 10 16.13 5.45 1.57
CA TYR A 10 17.27 6.35 1.80
C TYR A 10 17.74 6.25 3.25
N ALA A 11 19.05 6.44 3.46
CA ALA A 11 19.66 6.38 4.80
C ALA A 11 19.21 7.52 5.73
N SER A 12 18.77 8.65 5.16
CA SER A 12 18.30 9.80 5.92
C SER A 12 17.40 10.70 5.06
N PRO A 13 16.62 11.60 5.67
CA PRO A 13 15.88 12.63 4.93
C PRO A 13 16.78 13.52 4.06
N ALA A 14 18.00 13.81 4.53
CA ALA A 14 18.98 14.60 3.77
C ALA A 14 19.44 13.88 2.49
N GLU A 15 19.46 12.57 2.48
CA GLU A 15 19.74 11.79 1.27
C GLU A 15 18.49 11.68 0.37
N ALA A 16 17.30 11.55 0.96
CA ALA A 16 16.06 11.48 0.20
C ALA A 16 15.82 12.73 -0.66
N VAL A 17 16.10 13.92 -0.14
CA VAL A 17 15.91 15.17 -0.91
C VAL A 17 16.87 15.35 -2.10
N LYS A 18 17.92 14.53 -2.20
CA LYS A 18 18.83 14.51 -3.34
C LYS A 18 18.36 13.58 -4.47
N ALA A 19 17.36 12.76 -4.21
CA ALA A 19 16.80 11.85 -5.20
C ALA A 19 15.97 12.60 -6.27
N PRO A 20 15.75 12.01 -7.43
CA PRO A 20 14.77 12.52 -8.37
C PRO A 20 13.39 12.68 -7.72
N LYS A 21 12.66 13.73 -8.11
CA LYS A 21 11.28 13.94 -7.64
C LYS A 21 10.41 12.72 -7.97
N GLU A 22 9.55 12.35 -7.04
CA GLU A 22 8.52 11.35 -7.30
C GLU A 22 7.50 11.91 -8.31
N LYS A 23 7.11 11.08 -9.27
CA LYS A 23 6.20 11.46 -10.35
C LYS A 23 4.80 10.89 -10.21
N ILE A 24 4.57 10.09 -9.17
CA ILE A 24 3.31 9.38 -8.92
C ILE A 24 3.05 9.36 -7.41
N VAL A 25 1.79 9.58 -7.05
CA VAL A 25 1.28 9.37 -5.70
C VAL A 25 0.16 8.35 -5.76
N TYR A 26 0.20 7.36 -4.85
CA TYR A 26 -0.90 6.44 -4.62
C TYR A 26 -1.68 6.87 -3.38
N THR A 27 -3.00 6.85 -3.48
CA THR A 27 -3.88 7.10 -2.33
C THR A 27 -5.07 6.15 -2.33
N VAL A 28 -5.43 5.67 -1.16
CA VAL A 28 -6.67 4.92 -0.99
C VAL A 28 -7.86 5.87 -0.99
N CYS A 29 -8.95 5.46 -1.64
CA CYS A 29 -10.20 6.19 -1.70
C CYS A 29 -11.31 5.27 -1.23
N ILE A 30 -12.04 5.70 -0.21
CA ILE A 30 -13.06 4.88 0.46
C ILE A 30 -14.46 5.46 0.23
N TYR A 31 -15.44 4.55 0.15
CA TYR A 31 -16.86 4.90 0.10
C TYR A 31 -17.58 4.68 1.44
N ALA A 32 -16.88 4.17 2.46
CA ALA A 32 -17.44 4.00 3.79
C ALA A 32 -18.04 5.31 4.32
N GLY A 33 -19.29 5.25 4.82
CA GLY A 33 -20.00 6.40 5.36
C GLY A 33 -20.57 7.37 4.32
N THR A 34 -20.38 7.14 3.02
CA THR A 34 -20.89 8.03 1.96
C THR A 34 -22.29 7.68 1.46
N GLY A 35 -22.79 6.48 1.77
CA GLY A 35 -24.02 5.92 1.19
C GLY A 35 -23.86 5.42 -0.24
N ILE A 36 -22.65 5.42 -0.80
CA ILE A 36 -22.34 4.93 -2.15
C ILE A 36 -21.93 3.47 -2.05
N GLU A 37 -22.69 2.58 -2.66
CA GLU A 37 -22.40 1.15 -2.73
C GLU A 37 -21.47 0.81 -3.90
N LYS A 38 -20.19 1.18 -3.75
CA LYS A 38 -19.12 0.86 -4.71
C LYS A 38 -17.90 0.34 -3.94
N PRO A 39 -17.05 -0.48 -4.61
CA PRO A 39 -15.79 -0.88 -4.01
C PRO A 39 -14.86 0.32 -3.81
N ASP A 40 -14.16 0.31 -2.70
CA ASP A 40 -13.02 1.21 -2.47
C ASP A 40 -11.97 1.00 -3.57
N TYR A 41 -11.11 1.97 -3.79
CA TYR A 41 -10.11 1.87 -4.85
C TYR A 41 -8.78 2.53 -4.47
N LEU A 42 -7.72 2.09 -5.14
CA LEU A 42 -6.44 2.78 -5.15
C LEU A 42 -6.42 3.76 -6.31
N ALA A 43 -6.26 5.05 -6.01
CA ALA A 43 -6.03 6.08 -7.03
C ALA A 43 -4.53 6.24 -7.30
N THR A 44 -4.18 6.38 -8.58
CA THR A 44 -2.88 6.88 -9.01
C THR A 44 -3.03 8.33 -9.43
N ILE A 45 -2.27 9.21 -8.81
CA ILE A 45 -2.26 10.65 -9.08
C ILE A 45 -0.95 11.01 -9.76
N ASP A 46 -1.03 11.78 -10.83
CA ASP A 46 0.13 12.34 -11.50
C ASP A 46 0.75 13.46 -10.63
N ALA A 47 1.97 13.25 -10.18
CA ALA A 47 2.73 14.19 -9.37
C ALA A 47 3.90 14.85 -10.15
N ASP A 48 4.00 14.59 -11.45
CA ASP A 48 4.99 15.21 -12.32
C ASP A 48 4.56 16.65 -12.63
N ASP A 49 5.26 17.63 -12.06
CA ASP A 49 4.96 19.06 -12.24
C ASP A 49 5.17 19.57 -13.69
N GLU A 50 5.81 18.77 -14.53
CA GLU A 50 5.97 19.04 -15.97
C GLU A 50 4.89 18.36 -16.84
N SER A 51 4.03 17.53 -16.22
CA SER A 51 2.99 16.78 -16.94
C SER A 51 1.72 17.60 -17.16
N PRO A 52 1.05 17.49 -18.32
CA PRO A 52 -0.25 18.14 -18.55
C PRO A 52 -1.37 17.59 -17.65
N THR A 53 -1.16 16.45 -17.01
CA THR A 53 -2.10 15.83 -16.07
C THR A 53 -1.69 15.97 -14.60
N TYR A 54 -0.77 16.89 -14.30
CA TYR A 54 -0.34 17.16 -12.92
C TYR A 54 -1.52 17.38 -11.98
N GLY A 55 -1.51 16.67 -10.84
CA GLY A 55 -2.56 16.73 -9.82
C GLY A 55 -3.83 15.95 -10.17
N GLN A 56 -3.90 15.31 -11.34
CA GLN A 56 -5.08 14.55 -11.75
C GLN A 56 -4.97 13.07 -11.38
N VAL A 57 -6.12 12.45 -11.13
CA VAL A 57 -6.22 10.99 -11.00
C VAL A 57 -6.13 10.37 -12.39
N ILE A 58 -5.02 9.71 -12.69
CA ILE A 58 -4.74 9.09 -14.00
C ILE A 58 -5.15 7.62 -14.07
N HIS A 59 -5.30 6.95 -12.92
CA HIS A 59 -5.78 5.57 -12.84
C HIS A 59 -6.56 5.32 -11.55
N ARG A 60 -7.52 4.40 -11.61
CA ARG A 60 -8.27 3.88 -10.46
C ARG A 60 -8.30 2.37 -10.53
N LEU A 61 -7.78 1.72 -9.50
CA LEU A 61 -7.84 0.28 -9.32
C LEU A 61 -8.90 -0.04 -8.26
N PRO A 62 -10.13 -0.44 -8.64
CA PRO A 62 -11.16 -0.84 -7.68
C PRO A 62 -10.79 -2.18 -7.02
N MET A 63 -11.10 -2.30 -5.72
CA MET A 63 -10.95 -3.57 -5.01
C MET A 63 -12.11 -4.51 -5.37
N PRO A 64 -11.94 -5.82 -5.16
CA PRO A 64 -12.99 -6.80 -5.51
C PRO A 64 -14.26 -6.70 -4.67
N ASN A 65 -14.16 -6.21 -3.43
CA ASN A 65 -15.27 -6.19 -2.47
C ASN A 65 -15.81 -4.78 -2.25
N ILE A 66 -17.06 -4.70 -1.82
CA ILE A 66 -17.71 -3.47 -1.35
C ILE A 66 -17.61 -3.43 0.18
N GLY A 67 -17.35 -2.25 0.74
CA GLY A 67 -17.34 -2.04 2.18
C GLY A 67 -16.07 -2.47 2.90
N ASP A 68 -14.94 -2.52 2.20
CA ASP A 68 -13.64 -2.86 2.78
C ASP A 68 -13.16 -1.88 3.83
N GLU A 69 -13.40 -0.59 3.61
CA GLU A 69 -12.75 0.50 4.34
C GLU A 69 -11.23 0.33 4.31
N LEU A 70 -10.63 0.60 3.14
CA LEU A 70 -9.18 0.55 2.96
C LEU A 70 -8.48 1.54 3.89
N HIS A 71 -7.38 1.11 4.52
CA HIS A 71 -6.70 1.90 5.54
C HIS A 71 -5.20 2.07 5.27
N HIS A 72 -4.38 2.15 6.31
CA HIS A 72 -2.97 2.53 6.24
C HIS A 72 -2.13 1.53 5.45
N SER A 73 -1.94 1.84 4.17
CA SER A 73 -1.14 1.04 3.26
C SER A 73 0.36 1.08 3.60
N GLY A 74 1.06 0.03 3.25
CA GLY A 74 2.50 -0.05 3.44
C GLY A 74 3.20 -0.80 2.32
N TRP A 75 4.45 -0.44 2.07
CA TRP A 75 5.28 -1.10 1.08
C TRP A 75 5.85 -2.43 1.59
N ASN A 76 6.06 -3.38 0.69
CA ASN A 76 6.79 -4.61 1.00
C ASN A 76 8.27 -4.36 1.35
N ALA A 77 8.81 -3.24 0.95
CA ALA A 77 10.14 -2.76 1.31
C ALA A 77 10.12 -1.24 1.45
N CYS A 78 10.67 -0.73 2.51
CA CYS A 78 10.68 0.70 2.85
C CYS A 78 12.11 1.20 3.12
N SER A 79 12.25 2.41 3.64
CA SER A 79 13.56 3.01 3.94
C SER A 79 14.41 2.22 4.94
N SER A 80 13.82 1.36 5.78
CA SER A 80 14.58 0.45 6.64
C SER A 80 15.38 -0.61 5.86
N CYS A 81 15.11 -0.78 4.56
CA CYS A 81 15.83 -1.69 3.67
C CYS A 81 16.89 -0.98 2.82
N HIS A 82 17.29 0.24 3.14
CA HIS A 82 18.15 1.09 2.30
C HIS A 82 19.55 0.52 2.02
N CYS A 83 20.06 -0.39 2.82
CA CYS A 83 21.37 -1.06 2.59
C CYS A 83 21.23 -2.48 2.05
N ASP A 84 20.06 -2.92 1.66
CA ASP A 84 19.83 -4.28 1.17
C ASP A 84 19.42 -4.28 -0.31
N SER A 85 20.41 -4.49 -1.19
CA SER A 85 20.20 -4.56 -2.64
C SER A 85 19.37 -5.76 -3.12
N SER A 86 19.12 -6.75 -2.25
CA SER A 86 18.24 -7.87 -2.55
C SER A 86 16.77 -7.50 -2.41
N LYS A 87 16.46 -6.35 -1.81
CA LYS A 87 15.11 -5.84 -1.61
C LYS A 87 14.69 -4.94 -2.73
N GLU A 88 13.42 -5.07 -3.09
CA GLU A 88 12.80 -4.24 -4.11
C GLU A 88 11.45 -3.76 -3.65
N ARG A 89 11.18 -2.47 -3.78
CA ARG A 89 9.86 -1.88 -3.57
C ARG A 89 8.99 -2.20 -4.79
N LYS A 90 8.21 -3.25 -4.70
CA LYS A 90 7.37 -3.74 -5.78
C LYS A 90 5.89 -3.78 -5.42
N TYR A 91 5.59 -4.13 -4.18
CA TYR A 91 4.23 -4.36 -3.74
C TYR A 91 3.78 -3.34 -2.72
N LEU A 92 2.61 -2.77 -2.96
CA LEU A 92 1.87 -1.99 -1.98
C LEU A 92 0.79 -2.88 -1.36
N ILE A 93 0.74 -2.95 -0.04
CA ILE A 93 -0.23 -3.75 0.70
C ILE A 93 -1.31 -2.82 1.25
N LEU A 94 -2.57 -3.08 0.90
CA LEU A 94 -3.73 -2.33 1.34
C LEU A 94 -4.56 -3.19 2.29
N PRO A 95 -4.66 -2.85 3.58
CA PRO A 95 -5.55 -3.53 4.52
C PRO A 95 -6.98 -3.01 4.38
N GLY A 96 -7.96 -3.91 4.41
CA GLY A 96 -9.39 -3.60 4.52
C GLY A 96 -9.84 -3.85 5.95
N VAL A 97 -10.12 -2.79 6.70
CA VAL A 97 -10.43 -2.88 8.15
C VAL A 97 -11.68 -3.71 8.40
N ARG A 98 -12.76 -3.47 7.65
CA ARG A 98 -14.05 -4.15 7.90
C ARG A 98 -14.09 -5.58 7.41
N THR A 99 -13.47 -5.86 6.26
CA THR A 99 -13.45 -7.21 5.69
C THR A 99 -12.30 -8.06 6.22
N SER A 100 -11.32 -7.43 6.85
CA SER A 100 -10.08 -8.08 7.25
C SER A 100 -9.28 -8.67 6.07
N ASN A 101 -9.54 -8.24 4.84
CA ASN A 101 -8.77 -8.64 3.68
C ASN A 101 -7.45 -7.85 3.57
N PHE A 102 -6.46 -8.45 2.91
CA PHE A 102 -5.31 -7.72 2.39
C PHE A 102 -5.30 -7.79 0.87
N TYR A 103 -5.06 -6.65 0.24
CA TYR A 103 -4.87 -6.53 -1.19
C TYR A 103 -3.40 -6.22 -1.47
N ILE A 104 -2.75 -7.09 -2.20
CA ILE A 104 -1.35 -6.92 -2.59
C ILE A 104 -1.35 -6.40 -4.03
N ILE A 105 -0.82 -5.21 -4.22
CA ILE A 105 -0.85 -4.49 -5.48
C ILE A 105 0.54 -4.49 -6.10
N ASP A 106 0.67 -4.93 -7.35
CA ASP A 106 1.89 -4.78 -8.15
C ASP A 106 1.95 -3.35 -8.68
N THR A 107 2.91 -2.58 -8.19
CA THR A 107 3.15 -1.20 -8.60
C THR A 107 4.38 -1.06 -9.48
N LYS A 108 5.11 -2.16 -9.74
CA LYS A 108 6.34 -2.14 -10.52
C LYS A 108 6.11 -2.38 -12.00
N THR A 109 5.21 -3.30 -12.34
CA THR A 109 4.96 -3.68 -13.75
C THR A 109 4.46 -2.49 -14.57
N ASP A 110 3.50 -1.74 -14.05
CA ASP A 110 3.08 -0.44 -14.56
C ASP A 110 2.79 0.51 -13.39
N PRO A 111 3.72 1.40 -13.02
CA PRO A 111 3.51 2.33 -11.92
C PRO A 111 2.34 3.30 -12.14
N LYS A 112 1.99 3.63 -13.39
CA LYS A 112 0.87 4.53 -13.70
C LYS A 112 -0.48 3.83 -13.66
N ALA A 113 -0.51 2.51 -13.87
CA ALA A 113 -1.70 1.67 -13.81
C ALA A 113 -1.42 0.38 -13.02
N PRO A 114 -1.22 0.49 -11.69
CA PRO A 114 -0.94 -0.67 -10.84
C PRO A 114 -2.08 -1.68 -10.89
N SER A 115 -1.77 -2.93 -10.65
CA SER A 115 -2.72 -4.04 -10.76
C SER A 115 -2.78 -4.88 -9.49
N LEU A 116 -3.93 -5.52 -9.26
CA LEU A 116 -4.12 -6.45 -8.16
C LEU A 116 -3.29 -7.72 -8.41
N PHE A 117 -2.30 -7.97 -7.56
CA PHE A 117 -1.46 -9.17 -7.60
C PHE A 117 -2.09 -10.33 -6.82
N LYS A 118 -2.60 -10.07 -5.61
CA LYS A 118 -3.14 -11.12 -4.74
C LYS A 118 -4.11 -10.53 -3.72
N VAL A 119 -5.13 -11.32 -3.38
CA VAL A 119 -5.97 -11.10 -2.20
C VAL A 119 -5.59 -12.13 -1.15
N VAL A 120 -5.40 -11.69 0.09
CA VAL A 120 -5.34 -12.57 1.26
C VAL A 120 -6.66 -12.43 1.99
N ASP A 121 -7.37 -13.53 2.08
CA ASP A 121 -8.72 -13.59 2.63
C ASP A 121 -8.72 -13.33 4.15
N GLY A 122 -9.58 -12.43 4.60
CA GLY A 122 -9.67 -12.03 6.01
C GLY A 122 -10.14 -13.16 6.93
N GLU A 123 -11.01 -14.06 6.44
CA GLU A 123 -11.45 -15.21 7.23
C GLU A 123 -10.30 -16.22 7.42
N GLU A 124 -9.42 -16.36 6.42
CA GLU A 124 -8.22 -17.17 6.57
C GLU A 124 -7.26 -16.57 7.62
N VAL A 125 -7.12 -15.26 7.62
CA VAL A 125 -6.30 -14.54 8.61
C VAL A 125 -6.89 -14.73 10.01
N LYS A 126 -8.19 -14.48 10.21
CA LYS A 126 -8.87 -14.67 11.49
C LYS A 126 -8.69 -16.10 12.01
N LYS A 127 -8.91 -17.09 11.15
CA LYS A 127 -8.76 -18.52 11.51
C LYS A 127 -7.35 -18.87 11.99
N LYS A 128 -6.31 -18.24 11.39
CA LYS A 128 -4.91 -18.53 11.74
C LYS A 128 -4.40 -17.77 12.97
N THR A 129 -4.89 -16.55 13.18
CA THR A 129 -4.32 -15.61 14.15
C THR A 129 -5.24 -15.30 15.31
N ASN A 130 -6.53 -15.57 15.17
CA ASN A 130 -7.59 -15.09 16.08
C ASN A 130 -7.69 -13.55 16.12
N LEU A 131 -7.29 -12.86 15.03
CA LEU A 131 -7.29 -11.41 14.93
C LEU A 131 -8.05 -10.94 13.69
N SER A 132 -8.58 -9.72 13.75
CA SER A 132 -9.31 -9.05 12.67
C SER A 132 -8.99 -7.56 12.59
N ALA A 133 -9.65 -6.87 11.67
CA ALA A 133 -9.57 -5.43 11.49
C ALA A 133 -8.12 -4.95 11.27
N GLN A 134 -7.53 -5.39 10.18
CA GLN A 134 -6.19 -5.00 9.74
C GLN A 134 -6.12 -3.50 9.51
N HIS A 135 -5.12 -2.85 10.10
CA HIS A 135 -5.07 -1.39 10.09
C HIS A 135 -3.80 -0.84 9.46
N THR A 136 -2.64 -1.02 10.08
CA THR A 136 -1.38 -0.42 9.64
C THR A 136 -0.40 -1.48 9.16
N VAL A 137 0.18 -1.25 8.00
CA VAL A 137 1.16 -2.15 7.37
C VAL A 137 2.54 -1.53 7.44
N HIS A 138 3.54 -2.30 7.86
CA HIS A 138 4.94 -1.87 7.90
C HIS A 138 5.88 -2.99 7.46
N CYS A 139 6.90 -2.66 6.67
CA CYS A 139 7.94 -3.63 6.36
C CYS A 139 8.92 -3.78 7.52
N MET A 140 9.38 -5.01 7.75
CA MET A 140 10.41 -5.32 8.74
C MET A 140 11.41 -6.31 8.15
N GLY A 141 12.35 -5.80 7.40
CA GLY A 141 13.35 -6.61 6.71
C GLY A 141 12.74 -7.56 5.69
N LYS A 142 12.69 -8.85 5.97
CA LYS A 142 12.07 -9.87 5.10
C LYS A 142 10.58 -10.07 5.34
N ASP A 143 10.06 -9.53 6.42
CA ASP A 143 8.68 -9.73 6.87
C ASP A 143 7.85 -8.45 6.72
N ILE A 144 6.53 -8.59 6.75
CA ILE A 144 5.57 -7.50 6.86
C ILE A 144 4.86 -7.63 8.20
N ILE A 145 4.87 -6.55 8.97
CA ILE A 145 4.09 -6.45 10.20
C ILE A 145 2.80 -5.71 9.91
N VAL A 146 1.71 -6.22 10.45
CA VAL A 146 0.40 -5.58 10.35
C VAL A 146 -0.19 -5.46 11.74
N SER A 147 -0.63 -4.27 12.13
CA SER A 147 -1.42 -4.10 13.34
C SER A 147 -2.86 -4.55 13.09
N MET A 148 -3.44 -5.18 14.10
CA MET A 148 -4.83 -5.63 14.11
C MET A 148 -5.58 -4.87 15.21
N LEU A 149 -6.78 -4.39 14.92
CA LEU A 149 -7.59 -3.62 15.87
C LEU A 149 -8.63 -4.48 16.60
N GLY A 150 -8.86 -5.71 16.13
CA GLY A 150 -9.87 -6.60 16.72
C GLY A 150 -9.40 -8.04 16.86
N ASP A 151 -10.07 -8.78 17.72
CA ASP A 151 -10.01 -10.24 17.81
C ASP A 151 -10.85 -10.90 16.69
N ALA A 152 -10.97 -12.24 16.69
CA ALA A 152 -11.73 -12.95 15.65
C ALA A 152 -13.23 -12.61 15.65
N ASP A 153 -13.76 -12.14 16.76
CA ASP A 153 -15.17 -11.75 16.92
C ASP A 153 -15.39 -10.26 16.59
N GLY A 154 -14.33 -9.52 16.27
CA GLY A 154 -14.37 -8.08 15.97
C GLY A 154 -14.33 -7.20 17.22
N GLY A 155 -14.13 -7.77 18.39
CA GLY A 155 -13.91 -7.04 19.63
C GLY A 155 -12.51 -6.42 19.69
N SER A 156 -12.36 -5.37 20.51
CA SER A 156 -11.07 -4.71 20.80
C SER A 156 -10.80 -4.71 22.29
#